data_475f19cdb1ab983de4a2f9b31f0df9e7
#
_entry.id   475f19cdb1ab983de4a2f9b31f0df9e7
#
_cell.length_a   1.000
_cell.length_b   1.000
_cell.length_c   1.000
_cell.angle_alpha   90.00
_cell.angle_beta   90.00
_cell.angle_gamma   90.00
#
_symmetry.space_group_name_H-M   'P 1'
#
loop_
_entity.id
_entity.type
_entity.pdbx_description
1 polymer ?
#
loop_
_entity_poly.entity_id
_entity_poly.type
_entity_poly.pdbx_seq_one_letter_code
_entity_poly.pdbx_strand_id
1 'polypeptide(L)'
;MNLQIYKPNSKNTGCAISFQISQKISPKGNNEPQFYVNCIAQHSWNDQTKTGSFAESRNNPSKTIAIKFNEFELGEMINAFQQKTSYSTFHSSEASKTQIKLAPYEKIKGTGEYTVKYTAFGLSFTRNGSDTFKVPLEPGEAVRLIAFINKYYSLLDDSRKLVPKNEVNTQQNKKEPIVQTETPKLKKQETPVTDSEEMDF
;
A
#
# COMPACT_ATOMS: atom_id res chain seq x y z
N MET A 1 12.69 -4.00 6.75
CA MET A 1 12.75 -5.43 6.33
C MET A 1 12.30 -5.54 4.90
N ASN A 2 12.85 -6.53 4.15
CA ASN A 2 12.55 -6.67 2.73
C ASN A 2 12.50 -8.16 2.34
N LEU A 3 11.50 -8.54 1.52
CA LEU A 3 11.37 -9.83 0.85
C LEU A 3 11.35 -9.56 -0.65
N GLN A 4 12.25 -10.19 -1.42
CA GLN A 4 12.37 -9.98 -2.85
C GLN A 4 12.14 -11.28 -3.61
N ILE A 5 11.43 -11.18 -4.73
CA ILE A 5 11.18 -12.28 -5.66
C ILE A 5 11.50 -11.77 -7.07
N TYR A 6 12.37 -12.51 -7.77
CA TYR A 6 12.80 -12.20 -9.14
C TYR A 6 12.28 -13.26 -10.10
N LYS A 7 11.57 -12.83 -11.13
CA LYS A 7 11.00 -13.71 -12.17
C LYS A 7 11.37 -13.21 -13.55
N PRO A 8 12.67 -13.17 -13.89
CA PRO A 8 13.08 -12.83 -15.24
C PRO A 8 12.74 -13.95 -16.20
N ASN A 9 12.60 -13.60 -17.49
CA ASN A 9 12.40 -14.56 -18.57
C ASN A 9 13.00 -14.06 -19.90
N SER A 10 13.19 -14.98 -20.83
CA SER A 10 13.79 -14.69 -22.16
C SER A 10 12.92 -13.82 -23.06
N LYS A 11 11.63 -13.61 -22.72
CA LYS A 11 10.70 -12.75 -23.48
C LYS A 11 10.71 -11.30 -23.02
N ASN A 12 11.56 -10.92 -22.05
CA ASN A 12 11.61 -9.59 -21.42
C ASN A 12 10.27 -9.12 -20.80
N THR A 13 9.41 -10.07 -20.43
CA THR A 13 8.13 -9.79 -19.75
C THR A 13 8.18 -10.09 -18.24
N GLY A 14 9.38 -10.40 -17.75
CA GLY A 14 9.63 -10.71 -16.35
C GLY A 14 9.42 -9.50 -15.44
N CYS A 15 9.26 -9.77 -14.16
CA CYS A 15 9.10 -8.76 -13.12
C CYS A 15 9.93 -9.12 -11.88
N ALA A 16 10.50 -8.12 -11.22
CA ALA A 16 11.01 -8.21 -9.87
C ALA A 16 10.00 -7.54 -8.93
N ILE A 17 9.70 -8.19 -7.82
CA ILE A 17 8.83 -7.65 -6.77
C ILE A 17 9.57 -7.60 -5.44
N SER A 18 9.35 -6.53 -4.70
CA SER A 18 9.90 -6.31 -3.36
C SER A 18 8.75 -5.96 -2.42
N PHE A 19 8.58 -6.76 -1.39
CA PHE A 19 7.69 -6.48 -0.25
C PHE A 19 8.53 -5.87 0.86
N GLN A 20 8.13 -4.72 1.36
CA GLN A 20 8.93 -3.95 2.31
C GLN A 20 8.08 -3.52 3.51
N ILE A 21 8.59 -3.77 4.71
CA ILE A 21 8.07 -3.18 5.93
C ILE A 21 9.00 -2.02 6.30
N SER A 22 8.47 -0.80 6.24
CA SER A 22 9.13 0.43 6.67
C SER A 22 8.44 0.97 7.93
N GLN A 23 9.09 1.89 8.61
CA GLN A 23 8.50 2.62 9.75
C GLN A 23 8.26 4.06 9.33
N LYS A 24 7.12 4.60 9.73
CA LYS A 24 6.79 6.00 9.59
C LYS A 24 6.47 6.57 10.97
N ILE A 25 7.06 7.72 11.27
CA ILE A 25 6.69 8.45 12.49
C ILE A 25 5.31 9.06 12.26
N SER A 26 4.34 8.67 13.09
CA SER A 26 3.00 9.25 13.07
C SER A 26 3.05 10.69 13.60
N PRO A 27 2.01 11.52 13.34
CA PRO A 27 1.89 12.85 13.93
C PRO A 27 1.93 12.85 15.47
N LYS A 28 1.65 11.71 16.10
CA LYS A 28 1.71 11.50 17.55
C LYS A 28 3.08 11.04 18.05
N GLY A 29 4.09 11.01 17.19
CA GLY A 29 5.45 10.58 17.53
C GLY A 29 5.70 9.07 17.58
N ASN A 30 4.70 8.25 17.28
CA ASN A 30 4.83 6.80 17.30
C ASN A 30 5.38 6.26 15.98
N ASN A 31 6.21 5.23 16.04
CA ASN A 31 6.67 4.51 14.87
C ASN A 31 5.60 3.51 14.44
N GLU A 32 4.91 3.79 13.33
CA GLU A 32 3.94 2.88 12.74
C GLU A 32 4.56 2.11 11.56
N PRO A 33 4.50 0.77 11.56
CA PRO A 33 4.93 -0.02 10.43
C PRO A 33 4.00 0.23 9.23
N GLN A 34 4.59 0.28 8.05
CA GLN A 34 3.87 0.41 6.79
C GLN A 34 4.34 -0.66 5.82
N PHE A 35 3.40 -1.25 5.08
CA PHE A 35 3.69 -2.30 4.13
C PHE A 35 3.64 -1.76 2.70
N TYR A 36 4.77 -1.86 2.01
CA TYR A 36 4.90 -1.43 0.62
C TYR A 36 5.23 -2.60 -0.29
N VAL A 37 4.72 -2.52 -1.50
CA VAL A 37 5.06 -3.41 -2.60
C VAL A 37 5.61 -2.59 -3.74
N ASN A 38 6.81 -2.93 -4.20
CA ASN A 38 7.45 -2.30 -5.35
C ASN A 38 7.67 -3.34 -6.43
N CYS A 39 7.21 -3.08 -7.65
CA CYS A 39 7.49 -3.92 -8.80
C CYS A 39 8.33 -3.16 -9.83
N ILE A 40 9.22 -3.91 -10.50
CA ILE A 40 10.08 -3.40 -11.57
C ILE A 40 9.97 -4.37 -12.74
N ALA A 41 9.57 -3.86 -13.91
CA ALA A 41 9.56 -4.67 -15.13
C ALA A 41 10.99 -4.98 -15.58
N GLN A 42 11.19 -6.17 -16.13
CA GLN A 42 12.48 -6.56 -16.71
C GLN A 42 12.86 -5.61 -17.85
N HIS A 43 14.13 -5.22 -17.89
CA HIS A 43 14.69 -4.41 -18.97
C HIS A 43 15.19 -5.27 -20.12
N SER A 44 16.06 -6.23 -19.80
CA SER A 44 16.72 -7.06 -20.81
C SER A 44 16.97 -8.48 -20.32
N TRP A 45 17.30 -9.36 -21.27
CA TRP A 45 17.68 -10.74 -21.03
C TRP A 45 19.02 -11.04 -21.71
N ASN A 46 19.89 -11.74 -21.02
CA ASN A 46 21.14 -12.24 -21.56
C ASN A 46 21.01 -13.74 -21.83
N ASP A 47 21.05 -14.12 -23.12
CA ASP A 47 20.88 -15.50 -23.54
C ASP A 47 22.07 -16.41 -23.18
N GLN A 48 23.27 -15.85 -23.05
CA GLN A 48 24.48 -16.61 -22.70
C GLN A 48 24.45 -16.99 -21.21
N THR A 49 24.18 -16.03 -20.33
CA THR A 49 24.17 -16.24 -18.88
C THR A 49 22.80 -16.66 -18.34
N LYS A 50 21.74 -16.65 -19.18
CA LYS A 50 20.34 -16.93 -18.80
C LYS A 50 19.86 -16.06 -17.64
N THR A 51 20.26 -14.78 -17.64
CA THR A 51 19.92 -13.80 -16.60
C THR A 51 19.16 -12.61 -17.17
N GLY A 52 18.24 -12.06 -16.37
CA GLY A 52 17.50 -10.83 -16.67
C GLY A 52 18.06 -9.63 -15.91
N SER A 53 18.08 -8.45 -16.54
CA SER A 53 18.43 -7.20 -15.91
C SER A 53 17.19 -6.34 -15.63
N PHE A 54 17.20 -5.64 -14.50
CA PHE A 54 16.16 -4.71 -14.04
C PHE A 54 16.73 -3.30 -13.82
N ALA A 55 18.05 -3.12 -14.00
CA ALA A 55 18.76 -1.91 -13.56
C ALA A 55 18.22 -0.64 -14.24
N GLU A 56 18.10 -0.65 -15.58
CA GLU A 56 17.65 0.53 -16.33
C GLU A 56 16.14 0.80 -16.18
N SER A 57 15.35 -0.22 -15.86
CA SER A 57 13.93 -0.03 -15.58
C SER A 57 13.67 0.68 -14.25
N ARG A 58 14.63 0.68 -13.32
CA ARG A 58 14.46 1.19 -11.96
C ARG A 58 14.09 2.67 -11.90
N ASN A 59 14.64 3.48 -12.78
CA ASN A 59 14.42 4.92 -12.85
C ASN A 59 13.33 5.31 -13.86
N ASN A 60 12.65 4.35 -14.47
CA ASN A 60 11.59 4.60 -15.44
C ASN A 60 10.22 4.45 -14.76
N PRO A 61 9.43 5.53 -14.59
CA PRO A 61 8.11 5.47 -13.95
C PRO A 61 7.12 4.53 -14.65
N SER A 62 7.23 4.33 -15.98
CA SER A 62 6.37 3.37 -16.71
C SER A 62 6.76 1.92 -16.44
N LYS A 63 7.98 1.66 -15.97
CA LYS A 63 8.53 0.33 -15.69
C LYS A 63 8.56 -0.02 -14.20
N THR A 64 8.08 0.88 -13.35
CA THR A 64 8.04 0.68 -11.90
C THR A 64 6.65 1.00 -11.36
N ILE A 65 6.29 0.35 -10.27
CA ILE A 65 5.09 0.66 -9.49
C ILE A 65 5.40 0.50 -8.00
N ALA A 66 4.91 1.43 -7.18
CA ALA A 66 4.99 1.37 -5.73
C ALA A 66 3.58 1.50 -5.15
N ILE A 67 3.19 0.58 -4.28
CA ILE A 67 1.87 0.52 -3.68
C ILE A 67 2.03 0.32 -2.17
N LYS A 68 1.27 1.09 -1.39
CA LYS A 68 1.11 0.86 0.03
C LYS A 68 -0.15 0.03 0.26
N PHE A 69 -0.01 -1.10 0.93
CA PHE A 69 -1.14 -1.93 1.37
C PHE A 69 -1.60 -1.53 2.77
N ASN A 70 -2.89 -1.60 3.01
CA ASN A 70 -3.44 -1.54 4.36
C ASN A 70 -3.53 -2.94 4.99
N GLU A 71 -3.80 -2.98 6.29
CA GLU A 71 -3.85 -4.24 7.05
C GLU A 71 -4.96 -5.18 6.56
N PHE A 72 -6.11 -4.66 6.17
CA PHE A 72 -7.24 -5.49 5.72
C PHE A 72 -6.97 -6.13 4.36
N GLU A 73 -6.37 -5.40 3.43
CA GLU A 73 -5.96 -5.94 2.12
C GLU A 73 -4.94 -7.07 2.27
N LEU A 74 -4.01 -6.93 3.22
CA LEU A 74 -3.04 -7.99 3.51
C LEU A 74 -3.71 -9.22 4.13
N GLY A 75 -4.74 -9.02 4.98
CA GLY A 75 -5.56 -10.10 5.54
C GLY A 75 -6.31 -10.87 4.45
N GLU A 76 -6.93 -10.16 3.52
CA GLU A 76 -7.61 -10.78 2.37
C GLU A 76 -6.63 -11.52 1.44
N MET A 77 -5.41 -11.02 1.27
CA MET A 77 -4.37 -11.74 0.53
C MET A 77 -4.00 -13.06 1.23
N ILE A 78 -3.81 -13.07 2.57
CA ILE A 78 -3.55 -14.30 3.33
C ILE A 78 -4.71 -15.28 3.15
N ASN A 79 -5.95 -14.81 3.32
CA ASN A 79 -7.14 -15.63 3.15
C ASN A 79 -7.20 -16.25 1.75
N ALA A 80 -6.95 -15.45 0.71
CA ALA A 80 -6.92 -15.93 -0.67
C ALA A 80 -5.85 -17.00 -0.91
N PHE A 81 -4.65 -16.88 -0.32
CA PHE A 81 -3.61 -17.90 -0.38
C PHE A 81 -4.05 -19.19 0.30
N GLN A 82 -4.65 -19.10 1.50
CA GLN A 82 -5.05 -20.26 2.30
C GLN A 82 -6.24 -21.01 1.66
N GLN A 83 -7.23 -20.27 1.18
CA GLN A 83 -8.44 -20.82 0.55
C GLN A 83 -8.23 -21.16 -0.93
N LYS A 84 -7.09 -20.83 -1.53
CA LYS A 84 -6.81 -20.95 -2.96
C LYS A 84 -7.88 -20.28 -3.82
N THR A 85 -8.30 -19.09 -3.41
CA THR A 85 -9.30 -18.27 -4.09
C THR A 85 -8.66 -17.04 -4.73
N SER A 86 -9.42 -16.32 -5.56
CA SER A 86 -8.98 -15.05 -6.13
C SER A 86 -9.33 -13.90 -5.19
N TYR A 87 -8.41 -12.93 -5.11
CA TYR A 87 -8.63 -11.65 -4.46
C TYR A 87 -8.32 -10.51 -5.43
N SER A 88 -9.07 -9.41 -5.36
CA SER A 88 -8.84 -8.23 -6.18
C SER A 88 -9.22 -6.97 -5.41
N THR A 89 -8.38 -5.93 -5.53
CA THR A 89 -8.63 -4.60 -4.96
C THR A 89 -8.15 -3.51 -5.92
N PHE A 90 -8.52 -2.27 -5.64
CA PHE A 90 -8.15 -1.10 -6.43
C PHE A 90 -7.55 -0.01 -5.55
N HIS A 91 -6.45 0.57 -6.03
CA HIS A 91 -5.90 1.80 -5.48
C HIS A 91 -6.12 2.93 -6.49
N SER A 92 -6.66 4.04 -6.03
CA SER A 92 -6.92 5.20 -6.87
C SER A 92 -6.26 6.44 -6.27
N SER A 93 -5.58 7.21 -7.11
CA SER A 93 -5.07 8.54 -6.84
C SER A 93 -5.47 9.46 -8.00
N GLU A 94 -5.23 10.76 -7.87
CA GLU A 94 -5.45 11.71 -8.97
C GLU A 94 -4.66 11.33 -10.24
N ALA A 95 -3.44 10.80 -10.06
CA ALA A 95 -2.53 10.48 -11.16
C ALA A 95 -2.72 9.08 -11.76
N SER A 96 -3.28 8.11 -11.02
CA SER A 96 -3.35 6.72 -11.49
C SER A 96 -4.39 5.89 -10.76
N LYS A 97 -4.92 4.90 -11.49
CA LYS A 97 -5.74 3.82 -10.95
C LYS A 97 -4.98 2.50 -11.11
N THR A 98 -4.82 1.76 -10.04
CA THR A 98 -4.13 0.46 -10.07
C THR A 98 -5.05 -0.64 -9.58
N GLN A 99 -5.29 -1.62 -10.42
CA GLN A 99 -5.91 -2.87 -10.03
C GLN A 99 -4.84 -3.83 -9.53
N ILE A 100 -5.10 -4.45 -8.39
CA ILE A 100 -4.28 -5.49 -7.79
C ILE A 100 -5.10 -6.77 -7.84
N LYS A 101 -4.52 -7.85 -8.37
CA LYS A 101 -5.19 -9.14 -8.44
C LYS A 101 -4.24 -10.26 -8.02
N LEU A 102 -4.70 -11.08 -7.10
CA LEU A 102 -4.13 -12.37 -6.75
C LEU A 102 -5.08 -13.46 -7.24
N ALA A 103 -4.58 -14.44 -7.98
CA ALA A 103 -5.40 -15.54 -8.47
C ALA A 103 -4.63 -16.86 -8.45
N PRO A 104 -5.24 -17.96 -7.96
CA PRO A 104 -4.65 -19.29 -8.04
C PRO A 104 -4.67 -19.78 -9.48
N TYR A 105 -3.69 -20.62 -9.82
CA TYR A 105 -3.69 -21.39 -11.06
C TYR A 105 -2.97 -22.73 -10.85
N GLU A 106 -3.35 -23.72 -11.64
CA GLU A 106 -2.75 -25.03 -11.58
C GLU A 106 -1.41 -25.06 -12.35
N LYS A 107 -0.40 -25.65 -11.76
CA LYS A 107 0.87 -26.00 -12.41
C LYS A 107 1.09 -27.50 -12.34
N ILE A 108 1.83 -27.96 -13.33
CA ILE A 108 2.22 -29.34 -13.46
C ILE A 108 3.75 -29.44 -13.37
N LYS A 109 4.24 -30.32 -12.53
CA LYS A 109 5.68 -30.63 -12.41
C LYS A 109 5.93 -32.10 -12.63
N GLY A 110 7.02 -32.42 -13.33
CA GLY A 110 7.38 -33.79 -13.68
C GLY A 110 6.98 -34.17 -15.10
N THR A 111 7.29 -35.39 -15.48
CA THR A 111 7.00 -35.96 -16.81
C THR A 111 6.47 -37.39 -16.66
N GLY A 112 5.56 -37.80 -17.53
CA GLY A 112 4.99 -39.13 -17.54
C GLY A 112 4.25 -39.47 -16.25
N GLU A 113 4.51 -40.65 -15.70
CA GLU A 113 3.85 -41.16 -14.47
C GLU A 113 4.24 -40.39 -13.20
N TYR A 114 5.31 -39.60 -13.22
CA TYR A 114 5.77 -38.76 -12.11
C TYR A 114 5.24 -37.33 -12.15
N THR A 115 4.07 -37.15 -12.75
CA THR A 115 3.45 -35.84 -12.90
C THR A 115 2.68 -35.47 -11.63
N VAL A 116 3.00 -34.30 -11.04
CA VAL A 116 2.32 -33.75 -9.89
C VAL A 116 1.67 -32.41 -10.23
N LYS A 117 0.38 -32.29 -9.98
CA LYS A 117 -0.36 -31.03 -10.07
C LYS A 117 -0.32 -30.31 -8.73
N TYR A 118 -0.11 -28.99 -8.77
CA TYR A 118 -0.12 -28.16 -7.58
C TYR A 118 -0.65 -26.75 -7.88
N THR A 119 -1.12 -26.07 -6.84
CA THR A 119 -1.60 -24.69 -6.96
C THR A 119 -0.45 -23.71 -6.80
N ALA A 120 -0.24 -22.87 -7.79
CA ALA A 120 0.57 -21.66 -7.73
C ALA A 120 -0.32 -20.43 -7.77
N PHE A 121 0.24 -19.22 -7.61
CA PHE A 121 -0.52 -17.98 -7.59
C PHE A 121 0.06 -16.97 -8.57
N GLY A 122 -0.81 -16.23 -9.26
CA GLY A 122 -0.43 -15.07 -10.06
C GLY A 122 -0.78 -13.79 -9.31
N LEU A 123 0.24 -13.03 -8.92
CA LEU A 123 0.05 -11.68 -8.38
C LEU A 123 0.28 -10.68 -9.52
N SER A 124 -0.68 -9.79 -9.76
CA SER A 124 -0.58 -8.78 -10.81
C SER A 124 -1.02 -7.41 -10.35
N PHE A 125 -0.38 -6.39 -10.92
CA PHE A 125 -0.66 -4.98 -10.72
C PHE A 125 -0.86 -4.36 -12.09
N THR A 126 -2.06 -3.85 -12.38
CA THR A 126 -2.38 -3.21 -13.66
C THR A 126 -2.68 -1.75 -13.42
N ARG A 127 -1.79 -0.87 -13.88
CA ARG A 127 -1.95 0.58 -13.77
C ARG A 127 -2.61 1.13 -15.02
N ASN A 128 -3.65 1.95 -14.84
CA ASN A 128 -4.40 2.63 -15.89
C ASN A 128 -4.90 1.70 -17.03
N GLY A 129 -5.14 0.42 -16.70
CA GLY A 129 -5.62 -0.57 -17.63
C GLY A 129 -4.61 -1.15 -18.62
N SER A 130 -3.37 -0.64 -18.65
CA SER A 130 -2.35 -0.99 -19.64
C SER A 130 -1.07 -1.57 -19.02
N ASP A 131 -0.43 -0.84 -18.13
CA ASP A 131 0.85 -1.22 -17.55
C ASP A 131 0.66 -2.36 -16.55
N THR A 132 1.03 -3.57 -16.94
CA THR A 132 0.80 -4.75 -16.09
C THR A 132 2.12 -5.38 -15.65
N PHE A 133 2.28 -5.51 -14.33
CA PHE A 133 3.36 -6.24 -13.67
C PHE A 133 2.80 -7.58 -13.18
N LYS A 134 3.35 -8.69 -13.66
CA LYS A 134 2.89 -10.05 -13.30
C LYS A 134 4.02 -10.82 -12.63
N VAL A 135 3.72 -11.37 -11.45
CA VAL A 135 4.66 -12.17 -10.67
C VAL A 135 4.01 -13.52 -10.36
N PRO A 136 4.48 -14.60 -10.98
CA PRO A 136 4.07 -15.94 -10.59
C PRO A 136 4.73 -16.29 -9.25
N LEU A 137 3.94 -16.73 -8.29
CA LEU A 137 4.37 -17.15 -6.97
C LEU A 137 4.25 -18.67 -6.85
N GLU A 138 5.35 -19.32 -6.59
CA GLU A 138 5.35 -20.75 -6.25
C GLU A 138 4.79 -20.95 -4.83
N PRO A 139 4.33 -22.16 -4.45
CA PRO A 139 3.76 -22.40 -3.12
C PRO A 139 4.69 -21.99 -1.97
N GLY A 140 6.00 -22.25 -2.08
CA GLY A 140 6.97 -21.86 -1.07
C GLY A 140 7.14 -20.34 -0.95
N GLU A 141 7.03 -19.61 -2.08
CA GLU A 141 7.06 -18.14 -2.10
C GLU A 141 5.80 -17.56 -1.46
N ALA A 142 4.63 -18.17 -1.71
CA ALA A 142 3.37 -17.78 -1.07
C ALA A 142 3.45 -17.99 0.46
N VAL A 143 3.93 -19.12 0.94
CA VAL A 143 4.15 -19.38 2.36
C VAL A 143 5.11 -18.34 2.97
N ARG A 144 6.21 -18.03 2.27
CA ARG A 144 7.18 -17.03 2.73
C ARG A 144 6.58 -15.62 2.79
N LEU A 145 5.72 -15.27 1.82
CA LEU A 145 5.02 -13.99 1.81
C LEU A 145 4.00 -13.90 2.97
N ILE A 146 3.23 -14.95 3.22
CA ILE A 146 2.33 -15.02 4.39
C ILE A 146 3.11 -14.79 5.70
N ALA A 147 4.24 -15.44 5.88
CA ALA A 147 5.08 -15.27 7.06
C ALA A 147 5.60 -13.81 7.18
N PHE A 148 5.91 -13.17 6.05
CA PHE A 148 6.35 -11.77 6.01
C PHE A 148 5.21 -10.81 6.36
N ILE A 149 3.98 -11.06 5.89
CA ILE A 149 2.79 -10.28 6.27
C ILE A 149 2.48 -10.47 7.77
N ASN A 150 2.57 -11.68 8.30
CA ASN A 150 2.38 -11.93 9.74
C ASN A 150 3.40 -11.18 10.60
N LYS A 151 4.65 -11.04 10.12
CA LYS A 151 5.64 -10.18 10.79
C LYS A 151 5.24 -8.72 10.81
N TYR A 152 4.63 -8.21 9.73
CA TYR A 152 4.06 -6.86 9.71
C TYR A 152 2.98 -6.69 10.77
N TYR A 153 2.03 -7.63 10.90
CA TYR A 153 0.99 -7.58 11.93
C TYR A 153 1.58 -7.56 13.34
N SER A 154 2.56 -8.41 13.63
CA SER A 154 3.25 -8.39 14.92
C SER A 154 3.85 -7.02 15.25
N LEU A 155 4.50 -6.37 14.28
CA LEU A 155 5.07 -5.03 14.46
C LEU A 155 3.99 -3.96 14.63
N LEU A 156 2.86 -4.10 13.91
CA LEU A 156 1.72 -3.19 14.00
C LEU A 156 1.07 -3.26 15.39
N ASP A 157 0.84 -4.46 15.90
CA ASP A 157 0.29 -4.67 17.24
C ASP A 157 1.20 -4.12 18.33
N ASP A 158 2.51 -4.35 18.20
CA ASP A 158 3.49 -3.81 19.14
C ASP A 158 3.52 -2.27 19.12
N SER A 159 3.43 -1.66 17.94
CA SER A 159 3.39 -0.19 17.80
C SER A 159 2.14 0.42 18.46
N ARG A 160 1.01 -0.28 18.43
CA ARG A 160 -0.25 0.14 19.03
C ARG A 160 -0.26 0.00 20.55
N LYS A 161 0.47 -0.97 21.10
CA LYS A 161 0.63 -1.14 22.58
C LYS A 161 1.49 -0.06 23.21
N LEU A 162 2.45 0.48 22.47
CA LEU A 162 3.39 1.50 22.96
C LEU A 162 2.81 2.91 23.02
N VAL A 163 1.54 3.12 22.60
CA VAL A 163 0.85 4.41 22.81
C VAL A 163 0.52 4.53 24.29
N PRO A 164 1.20 5.41 25.07
CA PRO A 164 0.78 5.65 26.45
C PRO A 164 -0.65 6.19 26.40
N LYS A 165 -1.54 5.62 27.18
CA LYS A 165 -2.81 6.26 27.50
C LYS A 165 -2.43 7.58 28.14
N ASN A 166 -2.50 8.67 27.41
CA ASN A 166 -2.43 10.00 28.01
C ASN A 166 -3.54 10.01 29.06
N GLU A 167 -3.15 10.00 30.32
CA GLU A 167 -4.02 10.37 31.40
C GLU A 167 -4.62 11.71 30.98
N VAL A 168 -5.91 11.73 30.79
CA VAL A 168 -6.67 12.96 30.60
C VAL A 168 -6.43 13.73 31.89
N ASN A 169 -5.44 14.61 31.90
CA ASN A 169 -5.23 15.58 32.94
C ASN A 169 -6.48 16.45 32.96
N THR A 170 -7.42 16.04 33.79
CA THR A 170 -8.51 16.86 34.23
C THR A 170 -7.89 17.95 35.12
N GLN A 171 -7.29 18.94 34.45
CA GLN A 171 -7.02 20.21 35.15
C GLN A 171 -8.36 20.78 35.53
N GLN A 172 -8.70 20.52 36.77
CA GLN A 172 -9.78 21.24 37.48
C GLN A 172 -9.56 22.73 37.25
N ASN A 173 -10.46 23.31 36.49
CA ASN A 173 -10.66 24.76 36.44
C ASN A 173 -10.79 25.29 37.88
N LYS A 174 -9.71 25.80 38.45
CA LYS A 174 -9.77 26.77 39.52
C LYS A 174 -10.47 28.00 38.94
N LYS A 175 -11.74 28.16 39.32
CA LYS A 175 -12.45 29.41 39.13
C LYS A 175 -11.71 30.50 39.89
N GLU A 176 -11.08 31.41 39.20
CA GLU A 176 -10.73 32.72 39.74
C GLU A 176 -11.97 33.61 39.80
N PRO A 177 -12.10 34.46 40.82
CA PRO A 177 -13.32 35.28 41.02
C PRO A 177 -13.39 36.40 39.98
N ILE A 178 -14.57 36.53 39.41
CA ILE A 178 -14.95 37.58 38.44
C ILE A 178 -14.86 38.94 39.15
N VAL A 179 -13.90 39.76 38.79
CA VAL A 179 -13.93 41.20 39.05
C VAL A 179 -14.79 41.85 37.98
N GLN A 180 -15.95 42.36 38.44
CA GLN A 180 -16.79 43.20 37.61
C GLN A 180 -16.09 44.55 37.39
N THR A 181 -15.83 44.89 36.16
CA THR A 181 -15.53 46.25 35.71
C THR A 181 -16.50 46.66 34.64
N GLU A 182 -17.02 47.81 34.88
CA GLU A 182 -18.12 48.50 34.21
C GLU A 182 -17.95 48.76 32.73
N THR A 183 -19.08 48.76 32.04
CA THR A 183 -19.28 49.15 30.64
C THR A 183 -19.10 50.67 30.44
N PRO A 184 -18.63 51.10 29.27
CA PRO A 184 -19.14 52.31 28.65
C PRO A 184 -19.89 52.02 27.34
N LYS A 185 -20.99 52.77 27.28
CA LYS A 185 -21.97 52.81 26.20
C LYS A 185 -21.45 53.50 24.91
N LEU A 186 -22.06 53.09 23.82
CA LEU A 186 -22.45 53.78 22.59
C LEU A 186 -21.39 54.26 21.59
N LYS A 187 -21.58 53.80 20.35
CA LYS A 187 -22.22 54.63 19.28
C LYS A 187 -22.59 53.76 18.08
N LYS A 188 -23.85 53.85 17.69
CA LYS A 188 -24.39 53.50 16.38
C LYS A 188 -23.72 54.37 15.31
N GLN A 189 -23.39 53.81 14.21
CA GLN A 189 -23.35 54.49 12.90
C GLN A 189 -23.90 53.57 11.82
N GLU A 190 -24.74 54.19 11.03
CA GLU A 190 -25.64 53.66 10.03
C GLU A 190 -24.92 53.27 8.74
N THR A 191 -25.59 52.41 8.00
CA THR A 191 -25.36 51.98 6.63
C THR A 191 -25.26 53.13 5.62
N PRO A 192 -24.71 52.86 4.41
CA PRO A 192 -25.65 52.85 3.30
C PRO A 192 -25.53 51.63 2.36
N VAL A 193 -26.72 51.23 1.94
CA VAL A 193 -27.07 50.36 0.82
C VAL A 193 -26.61 51.02 -0.50
N THR A 194 -26.06 50.22 -1.39
CA THR A 194 -26.13 50.51 -2.85
C THR A 194 -26.34 49.21 -3.59
N ASP A 195 -27.37 49.31 -4.39
CA ASP A 195 -27.95 48.38 -5.33
C ASP A 195 -27.10 48.02 -6.56
N SER A 196 -27.55 46.92 -7.17
CA SER A 196 -27.56 46.57 -8.61
C SER A 196 -26.18 46.36 -9.29
N GLU A 197 -25.97 45.32 -10.04
CA GLU A 197 -26.62 44.95 -11.31
C GLU A 197 -26.31 43.52 -11.74
N GLU A 198 -27.32 42.88 -12.28
CA GLU A 198 -27.26 41.71 -13.15
C GLU A 198 -26.33 41.96 -14.35
N MET A 199 -25.63 40.91 -14.79
CA MET A 199 -25.53 40.63 -16.23
C MET A 199 -25.18 39.17 -16.50
N ASP A 200 -26.08 38.57 -17.26
CA ASP A 200 -25.93 37.36 -18.05
C ASP A 200 -24.66 37.35 -18.93
N PHE A 201 -24.02 36.19 -19.02
CA PHE A 201 -23.74 35.47 -20.28
C PHE A 201 -23.22 34.08 -19.94
#